data_f9c3ed15ed42d42d09dde24f5c6a78d1
#
_entry.id   f9c3ed15ed42d42d09dde24f5c6a78d1
#
_cell.length_a   1.000
_cell.length_b   1.000
_cell.length_c   1.000
_cell.angle_alpha   90.00
_cell.angle_beta   90.00
_cell.angle_gamma   90.00
#
_symmetry.space_group_name_H-M   'P 1'
#
loop_
_entity.id
_entity.type
_entity.pdbx_description
1 polymer ?
#
loop_
_entity_poly.entity_id
_entity_poly.type
_entity_poly.pdbx_seq_one_letter_code
_entity_poly.pdbx_strand_id
1 'polypeptide(L)'
;MNPYVPVVNQKISFCKMLLNEGIKKNRFSKKKAAVQIQAALFQSAIYHLESAYIFYLKEIGHTYRCKDIESINSLKKLQSALININKIATEHDELELLLKDEQSWLSLLLAEYKKL
;
A
#
# COMPACT_ATOMS: atom_id res chain seq x y z
N MET A 1 8.83 -3.85 20.01
CA MET A 1 8.27 -2.80 19.14
C MET A 1 8.36 -3.22 17.67
N ASN A 2 7.33 -2.98 16.90
CA ASN A 2 7.30 -3.34 15.47
C ASN A 2 7.91 -2.20 14.64
N PRO A 3 9.09 -2.40 14.01
CA PRO A 3 9.79 -1.33 13.29
C PRO A 3 9.08 -0.91 12.00
N TYR A 4 8.11 -1.68 11.51
CA TYR A 4 7.42 -1.38 10.25
C TYR A 4 6.26 -0.40 10.44
N VAL A 5 5.71 -0.27 11.66
CA VAL A 5 4.59 0.63 11.94
C VAL A 5 4.90 2.08 11.56
N PRO A 6 6.04 2.66 11.97
CA PRO A 6 6.36 4.04 11.56
C PRO A 6 6.54 4.19 10.04
N VAL A 7 7.07 3.17 9.38
CA VAL A 7 7.27 3.19 7.92
C VAL A 7 5.92 3.22 7.19
N VAL A 8 4.98 2.34 7.60
CA VAL A 8 3.63 2.32 7.04
C VAL A 8 2.96 3.68 7.21
N ASN A 9 3.01 4.23 8.42
CA ASN A 9 2.39 5.52 8.73
C ASN A 9 3.00 6.66 7.90
N GLN A 10 4.32 6.66 7.70
CA GLN A 10 5.00 7.65 6.89
C GLN A 10 4.56 7.57 5.42
N LYS A 11 4.48 6.36 4.86
CA LYS A 11 4.05 6.16 3.47
C LYS A 11 2.61 6.63 3.26
N ILE A 12 1.72 6.33 4.20
CA ILE A 12 0.33 6.80 4.14
C ILE A 12 0.28 8.33 4.22
N SER A 13 1.08 8.94 5.10
CA SER A 13 1.16 10.39 5.23
C SER A 13 1.62 11.05 3.93
N PHE A 14 2.66 10.50 3.29
CA PHE A 14 3.15 10.99 2.00
C PHE A 14 2.07 10.89 0.92
N CYS A 15 1.36 9.77 0.87
CA CYS A 15 0.25 9.59 -0.07
C CYS A 15 -0.80 10.69 0.11
N LYS A 16 -1.22 10.95 1.34
CA LYS A 16 -2.21 12.00 1.63
C LYS A 16 -1.73 13.39 1.21
N MET A 17 -0.48 13.72 1.49
CA MET A 17 0.11 15.01 1.10
C MET A 17 0.09 15.18 -0.42
N LEU A 18 0.49 14.16 -1.15
CA LEU A 18 0.55 14.20 -2.61
C LEU A 18 -0.85 14.30 -3.23
N LEU A 19 -1.82 13.58 -2.68
CA LEU A 19 -3.21 13.69 -3.13
C LEU A 19 -3.76 15.10 -2.91
N ASN A 20 -3.50 15.68 -1.75
CA ASN A 20 -3.94 17.06 -1.45
C ASN A 20 -3.33 18.07 -2.39
N GLU A 21 -2.04 17.95 -2.69
CA GLU A 21 -1.37 18.84 -3.65
C GLU A 21 -1.93 18.66 -5.07
N GLY A 22 -2.20 17.43 -5.48
CA GLY A 22 -2.82 17.15 -6.78
C GLY A 22 -4.20 17.75 -6.91
N ILE A 23 -5.02 17.68 -5.87
CA ILE A 23 -6.35 18.27 -5.83
C ILE A 23 -6.27 19.81 -5.96
N LYS A 24 -5.33 20.43 -5.24
CA LYS A 24 -5.10 21.89 -5.34
C LYS A 24 -4.74 22.32 -6.76
N LYS A 25 -3.88 21.57 -7.45
CA LYS A 25 -3.49 21.86 -8.83
C LYS A 25 -4.69 21.86 -9.77
N ASN A 26 -5.58 20.86 -9.63
CA ASN A 26 -6.79 20.78 -10.43
C ASN A 26 -7.75 21.94 -10.16
N ARG A 27 -7.81 22.39 -8.90
CA ARG A 27 -8.75 23.42 -8.45
C ARG A 27 -8.43 24.81 -8.99
N PHE A 28 -7.14 25.16 -9.11
CA PHE A 28 -6.71 26.53 -9.36
C PHE A 28 -6.13 26.76 -10.75
N SER A 29 -5.95 25.74 -11.57
CA SER A 29 -5.40 25.92 -12.91
C SER A 29 -5.77 24.76 -13.82
N LYS A 30 -6.25 25.09 -15.03
CA LYS A 30 -6.52 24.14 -16.11
C LYS A 30 -5.43 24.15 -17.16
N LYS A 31 -4.31 24.81 -16.90
CA LYS A 31 -3.17 24.82 -17.84
C LYS A 31 -2.61 23.40 -17.99
N LYS A 32 -2.10 23.10 -19.19
CA LYS A 32 -1.53 21.79 -19.52
C LYS A 32 -0.45 21.36 -18.53
N ALA A 33 0.44 22.30 -18.13
CA ALA A 33 1.50 22.02 -17.16
C ALA A 33 0.93 21.61 -15.79
N ALA A 34 -0.15 22.27 -15.33
CA ALA A 34 -0.80 21.94 -14.07
C ALA A 34 -1.44 20.55 -14.10
N VAL A 35 -2.04 20.16 -15.23
CA VAL A 35 -2.61 18.83 -15.43
C VAL A 35 -1.52 17.77 -15.38
N GLN A 36 -0.37 18.02 -16.01
CA GLN A 36 0.77 17.10 -15.97
C GLN A 36 1.34 16.96 -14.56
N ILE A 37 1.45 18.07 -13.80
CA ILE A 37 1.92 18.02 -12.42
C ILE A 37 0.94 17.24 -11.55
N GLN A 38 -0.37 17.45 -11.73
CA GLN A 38 -1.40 16.70 -11.02
C GLN A 38 -1.26 15.19 -11.27
N ALA A 39 -1.09 14.79 -12.53
CA ALA A 39 -0.90 13.38 -12.89
C ALA A 39 0.34 12.80 -12.20
N ALA A 40 1.45 13.53 -12.20
CA ALA A 40 2.68 13.10 -11.54
C ALA A 40 2.49 12.93 -10.03
N LEU A 41 1.77 13.87 -9.39
CA LEU A 41 1.48 13.81 -7.96
C LEU A 41 0.61 12.60 -7.62
N PHE A 42 -0.40 12.32 -8.43
CA PHE A 42 -1.27 11.16 -8.22
C PHE A 42 -0.53 9.84 -8.42
N GLN A 43 0.34 9.74 -9.43
CA GLN A 43 1.18 8.56 -9.62
C GLN A 43 2.12 8.34 -8.44
N SER A 44 2.73 9.40 -7.94
CA SER A 44 3.59 9.32 -6.75
C SER A 44 2.80 8.88 -5.51
N ALA A 45 1.55 9.36 -5.36
CA ALA A 45 0.68 8.92 -4.27
C ALA A 45 0.40 7.43 -4.35
N ILE A 46 0.14 6.88 -5.56
CA ILE A 46 -0.09 5.45 -5.77
C ILE A 46 1.16 4.65 -5.39
N TYR A 47 2.36 5.10 -5.75
CA TYR A 47 3.61 4.47 -5.34
C TYR A 47 3.75 4.38 -3.83
N HIS A 48 3.46 5.47 -3.13
CA HIS A 48 3.57 5.49 -1.67
C HIS A 48 2.53 4.59 -1.01
N LEU A 49 1.30 4.56 -1.53
CA LEU A 49 0.25 3.72 -0.97
C LEU A 49 0.54 2.24 -1.21
N GLU A 50 1.04 1.88 -2.41
CA GLU A 50 1.48 0.51 -2.67
C GLU A 50 2.63 0.11 -1.76
N SER A 51 3.61 1.00 -1.56
CA SER A 51 4.71 0.77 -0.63
C SER A 51 4.21 0.57 0.81
N ALA A 52 3.21 1.37 1.23
CA ALA A 52 2.58 1.20 2.54
C ALA A 52 1.97 -0.19 2.68
N TYR A 53 1.30 -0.67 1.64
CA TYR A 53 0.72 -2.02 1.63
C TYR A 53 1.80 -3.09 1.83
N ILE A 54 2.91 -3.01 1.08
CA ILE A 54 4.00 -3.98 1.21
C ILE A 54 4.60 -3.97 2.62
N PHE A 55 4.85 -2.78 3.18
CA PHE A 55 5.38 -2.68 4.54
C PHE A 55 4.37 -3.12 5.59
N TYR A 56 3.07 -2.97 5.33
CA TYR A 56 2.02 -3.49 6.20
C TYR A 56 2.06 -5.03 6.25
N LEU A 57 2.31 -5.69 5.12
CA LEU A 57 2.51 -7.15 5.10
C LEU A 57 3.70 -7.55 5.99
N LYS A 58 4.78 -6.81 5.95
CA LYS A 58 5.95 -7.04 6.81
C LYS A 58 5.62 -6.77 8.29
N GLU A 59 4.82 -5.74 8.56
CA GLU A 59 4.34 -5.42 9.90
C GLU A 59 3.56 -6.61 10.47
N ILE A 60 2.66 -7.20 9.71
CA ILE A 60 1.90 -8.39 10.11
C ILE A 60 2.86 -9.55 10.39
N GLY A 61 3.80 -9.80 9.48
CA GLY A 61 4.79 -10.84 9.66
C GLY A 61 5.60 -10.68 10.94
N HIS A 62 6.00 -9.45 11.25
CA HIS A 62 6.72 -9.16 12.48
C HIS A 62 5.86 -9.41 13.71
N THR A 63 4.60 -8.97 13.69
CA THR A 63 3.65 -9.16 14.79
C THR A 63 3.48 -10.65 15.15
N TYR A 64 3.41 -11.50 14.13
CA TYR A 64 3.23 -12.94 14.32
C TYR A 64 4.54 -13.71 14.42
N ARG A 65 5.68 -13.00 14.42
CA ARG A 65 7.03 -13.57 14.55
C ARG A 65 7.39 -14.54 13.43
N CYS A 66 7.00 -14.19 12.21
CA CYS A 66 7.41 -14.94 11.02
C CYS A 66 8.92 -14.87 10.82
N LYS A 67 9.45 -15.86 10.10
CA LYS A 67 10.85 -15.87 9.67
C LYS A 67 10.98 -15.10 8.35
N ASP A 68 12.18 -14.57 8.09
CA ASP A 68 12.54 -13.93 6.83
C ASP A 68 11.53 -12.85 6.40
N ILE A 69 11.23 -11.95 7.33
CA ILE A 69 10.22 -10.90 7.14
C ILE A 69 10.51 -10.01 5.94
N GLU A 70 11.80 -9.72 5.67
CA GLU A 70 12.20 -8.86 4.57
C GLU A 70 11.77 -9.40 3.20
N SER A 71 11.60 -10.72 3.07
CA SER A 71 11.15 -11.34 1.82
C SER A 71 9.64 -11.24 1.60
N ILE A 72 8.87 -10.82 2.62
CA ILE A 72 7.40 -10.71 2.53
C ILE A 72 7.05 -9.47 1.73
N ASN A 73 6.77 -9.66 0.44
CA ASN A 73 6.40 -8.57 -0.48
C ASN A 73 5.10 -8.85 -1.25
N SER A 74 4.33 -9.85 -0.82
CA SER A 74 3.02 -10.16 -1.37
C SER A 74 2.20 -10.89 -0.32
N LEU A 75 0.88 -10.85 -0.49
CA LEU A 75 -0.03 -11.57 0.42
C LEU A 75 0.26 -13.07 0.41
N LYS A 76 0.60 -13.62 -0.77
CA LYS A 76 0.95 -15.03 -0.91
C LYS A 76 2.20 -15.40 -0.10
N LYS A 77 3.21 -14.54 -0.11
CA LYS A 77 4.43 -14.76 0.69
C LYS A 77 4.15 -14.65 2.19
N LEU A 78 3.28 -13.73 2.60
CA LEU A 78 2.83 -13.65 3.98
C LEU A 78 2.12 -14.94 4.40
N GLN A 79 1.22 -15.44 3.56
CA GLN A 79 0.52 -16.71 3.82
C GLN A 79 1.51 -17.86 4.03
N SER A 80 2.50 -17.99 3.16
CA SER A 80 3.52 -19.02 3.27
C SER A 80 4.31 -18.90 4.57
N ALA A 81 4.69 -17.67 4.95
CA ALA A 81 5.42 -17.42 6.18
C ALA A 81 4.59 -17.79 7.43
N LEU A 82 3.29 -17.49 7.41
CA LEU A 82 2.38 -17.85 8.51
C LEU A 82 2.19 -19.36 8.60
N ILE A 83 2.03 -20.04 7.48
CA ILE A 83 1.90 -21.51 7.43
C ILE A 83 3.15 -22.18 8.01
N ASN A 84 4.34 -21.66 7.69
CA ASN A 84 5.60 -22.21 8.16
C ASN A 84 5.74 -22.20 9.69
N ILE A 85 5.02 -21.31 10.37
CA ILE A 85 5.03 -21.23 11.84
C ILE A 85 3.71 -21.64 12.46
N ASN A 86 2.82 -22.25 11.67
CA ASN A 86 1.52 -22.77 12.11
C ASN A 86 0.64 -21.67 12.77
N LYS A 87 0.61 -20.47 12.16
CA LYS A 87 -0.20 -19.37 12.66
C LYS A 87 -1.21 -18.91 11.63
N ILE A 88 -2.33 -18.37 12.13
CA ILE A 88 -3.40 -17.78 11.33
C ILE A 88 -3.51 -16.32 11.76
N ALA A 89 -3.46 -15.40 10.79
CA ALA A 89 -3.55 -13.98 11.05
C ALA A 89 -4.89 -13.46 10.50
N THR A 90 -5.68 -12.82 11.35
CA THR A 90 -6.94 -12.19 10.96
C THR A 90 -6.71 -11.12 9.89
N GLU A 91 -5.63 -10.35 10.01
CA GLU A 91 -5.25 -9.30 9.06
C GLU A 91 -5.02 -9.87 7.67
N HIS A 92 -4.38 -11.05 7.56
CA HIS A 92 -4.19 -11.73 6.28
C HIS A 92 -5.55 -12.07 5.65
N ASP A 93 -6.47 -12.63 6.44
CA ASP A 93 -7.77 -13.04 5.95
C ASP A 93 -8.60 -11.84 5.48
N GLU A 94 -8.51 -10.73 6.19
CA GLU A 94 -9.17 -9.47 5.79
C GLU A 94 -8.64 -8.96 4.45
N LEU A 95 -7.30 -8.96 4.27
CA LEU A 95 -6.69 -8.54 3.01
C LEU A 95 -7.07 -9.49 1.87
N GLU A 96 -7.14 -10.78 2.12
CA GLU A 96 -7.55 -11.77 1.12
C GLU A 96 -8.98 -11.49 0.63
N LEU A 97 -9.90 -11.18 1.54
CA LEU A 97 -11.28 -10.81 1.19
C LEU A 97 -11.31 -9.55 0.32
N LEU A 98 -10.48 -8.55 0.65
CA LEU A 98 -10.39 -7.33 -0.16
C LEU A 98 -9.88 -7.63 -1.57
N LEU A 99 -8.89 -8.51 -1.71
CA LEU A 99 -8.35 -8.86 -3.03
C LEU A 99 -9.33 -9.65 -3.88
N LYS A 100 -10.22 -10.43 -3.26
CA LYS A 100 -11.26 -11.18 -3.99
C LYS A 100 -12.37 -10.26 -4.50
N ASP A 101 -12.57 -9.11 -3.88
CA ASP A 101 -13.51 -8.10 -4.32
C ASP A 101 -12.80 -7.13 -5.29
N GLU A 102 -13.12 -7.24 -6.58
CA GLU A 102 -12.50 -6.42 -7.63
C GLU A 102 -12.79 -4.92 -7.47
N GLN A 103 -13.84 -4.56 -6.72
CA GLN A 103 -14.21 -3.17 -6.47
C GLN A 103 -13.64 -2.62 -5.17
N SER A 104 -12.91 -3.43 -4.40
CA SER A 104 -12.28 -2.97 -3.16
C SER A 104 -11.19 -1.94 -3.45
N TRP A 105 -10.93 -1.08 -2.45
CA TRP A 105 -9.87 -0.08 -2.56
C TRP A 105 -8.49 -0.74 -2.84
N LEU A 106 -8.22 -1.89 -2.24
CA LEU A 106 -6.94 -2.58 -2.41
C LEU A 106 -6.79 -3.12 -3.84
N SER A 107 -7.84 -3.77 -4.37
CA SER A 107 -7.83 -4.27 -5.74
C SER A 107 -7.65 -3.14 -6.75
N LEU A 108 -8.35 -2.02 -6.55
CA LEU A 108 -8.23 -0.84 -7.42
C LEU A 108 -6.83 -0.22 -7.32
N LEU A 109 -6.26 -0.12 -6.12
CA LEU A 109 -4.90 0.36 -5.93
C LEU A 109 -3.88 -0.47 -6.70
N LEU A 110 -3.92 -1.79 -6.54
CA LEU A 110 -2.96 -2.67 -7.18
C LEU A 110 -3.12 -2.67 -8.70
N ALA A 111 -4.34 -2.56 -9.21
CA ALA A 111 -4.60 -2.43 -10.64
C ALA A 111 -4.00 -1.14 -11.19
N GLU A 112 -4.17 -0.01 -10.51
CA GLU A 112 -3.58 1.28 -10.93
C GLU A 112 -2.05 1.26 -10.84
N TYR A 113 -1.50 0.65 -9.79
CA TYR A 113 -0.04 0.53 -9.65
C TYR A 113 0.57 -0.23 -10.82
N LYS A 114 -0.06 -1.29 -11.30
CA LYS A 114 0.44 -2.07 -12.44
C LYS A 114 0.50 -1.27 -13.74
N LYS A 115 -0.28 -0.22 -13.86
CA LYS A 115 -0.30 0.63 -15.06
C LYS A 115 0.85 1.64 -15.09
N LEU A 116 1.56 1.80 -13.99
CA LEU A 116 2.66 2.78 -13.90
C LEU A 116 3.97 2.27 -14.56
#